data_0b6538398ba940986159ace641102a17
#
_entry.id   0b6538398ba940986159ace641102a17
#
_cell.length_a   1.000
_cell.length_b   1.000
_cell.length_c   1.000
_cell.angle_alpha   90.00
_cell.angle_beta   90.00
_cell.angle_gamma   90.00
#
_symmetry.space_group_name_H-M   'P 1'
#
loop_
_entity.id
_entity.type
_entity.pdbx_description
1 polymer ?
#
loop_
_entity_poly.entity_id
_entity_poly.type
_entity_poly.pdbx_seq_one_letter_code
_entity_poly.pdbx_strand_id
1 'polypeptide(L)'
;MAISLDEILRRLGGSDAAATLTGVSPEAVRKWRSSNAIPPRHWPAIMAATGLTWEELSAAPESTEVPPGATAALVLADGTVFWGRGFGARTTSAPSELCFSTGLTGYQETMTDPSFAGQIVTFTFPHIGNVGTNAEDMEATQIFARGMVTKEDVTSPSNYRSTAPLGSWLKTQGIAGISGVDTRALTLRIRDLGAPNAVISFPEDGKFDLKALAAQAAGWAGLEGLDLAKEVSCTQSYEWTGGTWDWANGFAETNGGKKVVAVDYGAKRNILRSLASAGCQVTVVPATATAEDILRHQPDGVFLSNGPGDPAATAAYAVPAIQGVINAGVPIFGICLGHQLLATALGAKTYKLERGHRGANQPVKDLRSGKVEITSQNHGFAVDEKSLPAGVEVTHVSLFDGSNEGIAAPAKKVFSVQYHPEASPGPSDSSYLFKRFVELMG
;
A
#
# COMPACT_ATOMS: atom_id res chain seq x y z
N MET A 1 17.68 9.12 -25.52
CA MET A 1 19.05 8.73 -25.12
C MET A 1 19.38 9.42 -23.80
N ALA A 2 19.85 8.65 -22.82
CA ALA A 2 20.30 9.24 -21.56
C ALA A 2 21.45 10.23 -21.80
N ILE A 3 21.33 11.41 -21.25
CA ILE A 3 22.39 12.41 -21.34
C ILE A 3 23.34 12.24 -20.14
N SER A 4 24.66 12.27 -20.40
CA SER A 4 25.63 12.13 -19.32
C SER A 4 25.66 13.39 -18.44
N LEU A 5 26.00 13.22 -17.14
CA LEU A 5 26.15 14.34 -16.24
C LEU A 5 27.19 15.36 -16.74
N ASP A 6 28.28 14.89 -17.32
CA ASP A 6 29.28 15.78 -17.89
C ASP A 6 28.75 16.61 -19.08
N GLU A 7 27.88 16.02 -19.90
CA GLU A 7 27.19 16.75 -20.97
C GLU A 7 26.19 17.77 -20.42
N ILE A 8 25.45 17.42 -19.36
CA ILE A 8 24.57 18.37 -18.66
C ILE A 8 25.38 19.54 -18.14
N LEU A 9 26.46 19.27 -17.42
CA LEU A 9 27.35 20.33 -16.90
C LEU A 9 27.98 21.16 -18.01
N ARG A 10 28.34 20.55 -19.14
CA ARG A 10 28.84 21.27 -20.32
C ARG A 10 27.78 22.23 -20.90
N ARG A 11 26.53 21.79 -21.02
CA ARG A 11 25.41 22.64 -21.49
C ARG A 11 25.13 23.81 -20.53
N LEU A 12 25.36 23.60 -19.23
CA LEU A 12 25.22 24.64 -18.21
C LEU A 12 26.40 25.63 -18.18
N GLY A 13 27.46 25.41 -18.95
CA GLY A 13 28.66 26.25 -18.91
C GLY A 13 29.69 25.87 -17.86
N GLY A 14 29.62 24.63 -17.35
CA GLY A 14 30.56 24.10 -16.37
C GLY A 14 30.01 24.02 -14.94
N SER A 15 30.84 23.48 -14.04
CA SER A 15 30.43 23.23 -12.65
C SER A 15 30.12 24.51 -11.86
N ASP A 16 30.81 25.59 -12.10
CA ASP A 16 30.58 26.86 -11.40
C ASP A 16 29.30 27.54 -11.85
N ALA A 17 28.99 27.49 -13.14
CA ALA A 17 27.74 27.97 -13.69
C ALA A 17 26.54 27.13 -13.18
N ALA A 18 26.69 25.82 -13.10
CA ALA A 18 25.70 24.92 -12.52
C ALA A 18 25.47 25.22 -11.03
N ALA A 19 26.52 25.47 -10.26
CA ALA A 19 26.45 25.85 -8.85
C ALA A 19 25.67 27.17 -8.65
N THR A 20 25.98 28.18 -9.46
CA THR A 20 25.29 29.47 -9.46
C THR A 20 23.80 29.31 -9.79
N LEU A 21 23.49 28.60 -10.89
CA LEU A 21 22.12 28.41 -11.35
C LEU A 21 21.25 27.71 -10.30
N THR A 22 21.82 26.71 -9.62
CA THR A 22 21.08 25.85 -8.68
C THR A 22 21.19 26.30 -7.21
N GLY A 23 21.94 27.38 -6.95
CA GLY A 23 22.10 27.91 -5.59
C GLY A 23 22.87 27.00 -4.64
N VAL A 24 23.77 26.15 -5.15
CA VAL A 24 24.58 25.24 -4.34
C VAL A 24 26.06 25.61 -4.37
N SER A 25 26.84 25.01 -3.45
CA SER A 25 28.29 25.19 -3.50
C SER A 25 28.95 24.42 -4.65
N PRO A 26 30.10 24.86 -5.19
CA PRO A 26 30.87 24.11 -6.18
C PRO A 26 31.24 22.69 -5.70
N GLU A 27 31.39 22.52 -4.39
CA GLU A 27 31.64 21.22 -3.79
C GLU A 27 30.44 20.28 -3.89
N ALA A 28 29.21 20.80 -3.79
CA ALA A 28 27.99 20.03 -4.02
C ALA A 28 27.91 19.55 -5.47
N VAL A 29 28.29 20.38 -6.45
CA VAL A 29 28.35 19.97 -7.86
C VAL A 29 29.43 18.90 -8.09
N ARG A 30 30.56 18.95 -7.39
CA ARG A 30 31.55 17.87 -7.39
C ARG A 30 31.01 16.55 -6.84
N LYS A 31 30.15 16.61 -5.78
CA LYS A 31 29.44 15.43 -5.28
C LYS A 31 28.46 14.86 -6.29
N TRP A 32 27.81 15.70 -7.11
CA TRP A 32 26.98 15.19 -8.21
C TRP A 32 27.80 14.35 -9.18
N ARG A 33 29.04 14.80 -9.50
CA ARG A 33 29.93 14.02 -10.38
C ARG A 33 30.33 12.68 -9.76
N SER A 34 30.65 12.66 -8.46
CA SER A 34 31.04 11.40 -7.79
C SER A 34 29.89 10.44 -7.60
N SER A 35 28.66 10.95 -7.45
CA SER A 35 27.44 10.13 -7.36
C SER A 35 26.77 9.89 -8.71
N ASN A 36 27.28 10.48 -9.78
CA ASN A 36 26.70 10.49 -11.13
C ASN A 36 25.19 10.85 -11.15
N ALA A 37 24.78 11.75 -10.26
CA ALA A 37 23.39 12.13 -10.08
C ALA A 37 23.23 13.60 -9.69
N ILE A 38 22.24 14.29 -10.27
CA ILE A 38 21.81 15.62 -9.88
C ILE A 38 20.55 15.48 -9.03
N PRO A 39 20.51 16.06 -7.80
CA PRO A 39 19.31 16.02 -6.98
C PRO A 39 18.09 16.61 -7.71
N PRO A 40 16.93 15.92 -7.74
CA PRO A 40 15.75 16.33 -8.51
C PRO A 40 15.24 17.73 -8.24
N ARG A 41 15.44 18.26 -7.03
CA ARG A 41 15.09 19.66 -6.68
C ARG A 41 15.74 20.72 -7.56
N HIS A 42 16.83 20.40 -8.26
CA HIS A 42 17.55 21.31 -9.16
C HIS A 42 17.14 21.13 -10.64
N TRP A 43 16.40 20.06 -10.96
CA TRP A 43 16.02 19.74 -12.34
C TRP A 43 15.18 20.83 -13.00
N PRO A 44 14.17 21.46 -12.34
CA PRO A 44 13.41 22.53 -12.99
C PRO A 44 14.29 23.68 -13.49
N ALA A 45 15.28 24.10 -12.69
CA ALA A 45 16.21 25.14 -13.09
C ALA A 45 17.11 24.71 -14.26
N ILE A 46 17.56 23.46 -14.23
CA ILE A 46 18.41 22.88 -15.29
C ILE A 46 17.62 22.72 -16.59
N MET A 47 16.38 22.23 -16.53
CA MET A 47 15.50 22.10 -17.69
C MET A 47 15.25 23.47 -18.34
N ALA A 48 14.97 24.49 -17.55
CA ALA A 48 14.77 25.85 -18.05
C ALA A 48 16.02 26.43 -18.74
N ALA A 49 17.21 26.10 -18.23
CA ALA A 49 18.48 26.61 -18.76
C ALA A 49 19.02 25.81 -19.96
N THR A 50 18.69 24.51 -20.05
CA THR A 50 19.30 23.61 -21.06
C THR A 50 18.34 23.12 -22.12
N GLY A 51 17.02 23.30 -21.92
CA GLY A 51 15.97 22.75 -22.77
C GLY A 51 15.83 21.23 -22.67
N LEU A 52 16.49 20.58 -21.67
CA LEU A 52 16.38 19.15 -21.44
C LEU A 52 15.01 18.81 -20.88
N THR A 53 14.49 17.64 -21.26
CA THR A 53 13.26 17.11 -20.71
C THR A 53 13.50 16.39 -19.37
N TRP A 54 12.42 16.16 -18.63
CA TRP A 54 12.46 15.35 -17.42
C TRP A 54 13.02 13.94 -17.69
N GLU A 55 12.60 13.33 -18.80
CA GLU A 55 13.07 12.01 -19.22
C GLU A 55 14.58 11.96 -19.48
N GLU A 56 15.13 13.01 -20.12
CA GLU A 56 16.57 13.09 -20.36
C GLU A 56 17.40 13.26 -19.10
N LEU A 57 16.89 14.01 -18.09
CA LEU A 57 17.56 14.20 -16.80
C LEU A 57 17.38 12.99 -15.87
N SER A 58 16.24 12.30 -15.96
CA SER A 58 15.94 11.12 -15.15
C SER A 58 16.51 9.83 -15.72
N ALA A 59 16.88 9.83 -17.01
CA ALA A 59 17.51 8.68 -17.64
C ALA A 59 18.86 8.45 -16.96
N ALA A 60 18.92 7.44 -16.10
CA ALA A 60 20.19 6.96 -15.58
C ALA A 60 21.12 6.59 -16.77
N PRO A 61 22.42 6.90 -16.70
CA PRO A 61 23.33 6.41 -17.73
C PRO A 61 23.16 4.90 -17.84
N GLU A 62 23.01 4.40 -19.07
CA GLU A 62 22.97 2.95 -19.35
C GLU A 62 24.32 2.32 -18.98
N SER A 63 24.62 2.20 -17.70
CA SER A 63 25.63 1.28 -17.23
C SER A 63 24.99 -0.11 -17.27
N THR A 64 25.22 -0.82 -18.37
CA THR A 64 24.88 -2.25 -18.49
C THR A 64 25.78 -3.12 -17.59
N GLU A 65 26.81 -2.53 -17.00
CA GLU A 65 27.70 -3.23 -16.06
C GLU A 65 27.10 -3.23 -14.66
N VAL A 66 27.06 -4.41 -14.07
CA VAL A 66 26.64 -4.61 -12.67
C VAL A 66 27.67 -3.92 -11.76
N PRO A 67 27.26 -2.94 -10.94
CA PRO A 67 28.18 -2.28 -10.02
C PRO A 67 28.83 -3.28 -9.05
N PRO A 68 30.08 -3.05 -8.64
CA PRO A 68 30.74 -3.90 -7.66
C PRO A 68 29.91 -4.06 -6.38
N GLY A 69 29.68 -5.31 -5.97
CA GLY A 69 28.89 -5.64 -4.76
C GLY A 69 27.39 -5.66 -4.95
N ALA A 70 26.86 -5.25 -6.11
CA ALA A 70 25.44 -5.42 -6.41
C ALA A 70 25.13 -6.87 -6.76
N THR A 71 24.06 -7.41 -6.19
CA THR A 71 23.59 -8.78 -6.45
C THR A 71 22.12 -8.83 -6.87
N ALA A 72 21.44 -7.68 -6.85
CA ALA A 72 20.03 -7.54 -7.28
C ALA A 72 19.82 -6.21 -8.01
N ALA A 73 18.76 -6.15 -8.81
CA ALA A 73 18.32 -4.97 -9.52
C ALA A 73 16.81 -4.78 -9.34
N LEU A 74 16.39 -3.54 -9.09
CA LEU A 74 15.01 -3.08 -9.26
C LEU A 74 14.95 -2.36 -10.59
N VAL A 75 14.16 -2.88 -11.54
CA VAL A 75 14.05 -2.36 -12.88
C VAL A 75 12.64 -1.82 -13.10
N LEU A 76 12.53 -0.53 -13.45
CA LEU A 76 11.27 0.12 -13.73
C LEU A 76 10.86 -0.03 -15.20
N ALA A 77 9.58 0.17 -15.47
CA ALA A 77 8.99 0.06 -16.81
C ALA A 77 9.64 1.01 -17.87
N ASP A 78 10.19 2.13 -17.43
CA ASP A 78 10.89 3.10 -18.28
C ASP A 78 12.39 2.77 -18.51
N GLY A 79 12.85 1.62 -18.02
CA GLY A 79 14.23 1.17 -18.09
C GLY A 79 15.16 1.71 -16.99
N THR A 80 14.66 2.52 -16.07
CA THR A 80 15.46 2.96 -14.91
C THR A 80 15.82 1.77 -14.03
N VAL A 81 17.10 1.67 -13.63
CA VAL A 81 17.62 0.58 -12.80
C VAL A 81 18.15 1.12 -11.49
N PHE A 82 17.70 0.52 -10.39
CA PHE A 82 18.28 0.71 -9.07
C PHE A 82 19.02 -0.56 -8.68
N TRP A 83 20.33 -0.46 -8.54
CA TRP A 83 21.18 -1.56 -8.13
C TRP A 83 21.25 -1.66 -6.60
N GLY A 84 21.37 -2.89 -6.09
CA GLY A 84 21.49 -3.14 -4.67
C GLY A 84 21.91 -4.57 -4.35
N ARG A 85 21.77 -4.94 -3.09
CA ARG A 85 22.04 -6.28 -2.60
C ARG A 85 20.75 -7.04 -2.38
N GLY A 86 20.67 -8.22 -2.99
CA GLY A 86 19.50 -9.09 -2.85
C GLY A 86 19.43 -9.77 -1.49
N PHE A 87 18.23 -9.91 -0.96
CA PHE A 87 17.92 -10.74 0.22
C PHE A 87 16.59 -11.48 0.01
N GLY A 88 16.31 -12.46 0.87
CA GLY A 88 15.14 -13.32 0.67
C GLY A 88 15.39 -14.40 -0.39
N ALA A 89 14.41 -14.65 -1.26
CA ALA A 89 14.50 -15.67 -2.30
C ALA A 89 15.31 -15.17 -3.51
N ARG A 90 16.18 -16.03 -4.03
CA ARG A 90 16.85 -15.79 -5.33
C ARG A 90 15.86 -16.08 -6.46
N THR A 91 15.23 -15.03 -6.93
CA THR A 91 14.17 -15.11 -7.96
C THR A 91 13.99 -13.75 -8.63
N THR A 92 13.20 -13.74 -9.69
CA THR A 92 12.67 -12.51 -10.30
C THR A 92 11.20 -12.38 -9.91
N SER A 93 10.81 -11.22 -9.35
CA SER A 93 9.41 -10.97 -9.00
C SER A 93 8.52 -10.91 -10.24
N ALA A 94 7.23 -11.15 -10.08
CA ALA A 94 6.26 -10.75 -11.08
C ALA A 94 6.27 -9.21 -11.25
N PRO A 95 5.96 -8.67 -12.43
CA PRO A 95 5.79 -7.24 -12.62
C PRO A 95 4.68 -6.71 -11.71
N SER A 96 4.92 -5.58 -11.08
CA SER A 96 4.07 -5.06 -10.01
C SER A 96 4.16 -3.54 -9.90
N GLU A 97 3.12 -2.91 -9.39
CA GLU A 97 3.15 -1.48 -9.09
C GLU A 97 4.11 -1.21 -7.91
N LEU A 98 5.03 -0.29 -8.10
CA LEU A 98 5.95 0.11 -7.05
C LEU A 98 5.31 1.17 -6.15
N CYS A 99 5.16 0.85 -4.89
CA CYS A 99 4.65 1.78 -3.89
C CYS A 99 5.65 2.01 -2.75
N PHE A 100 5.33 2.87 -1.80
CA PHE A 100 6.16 3.06 -0.60
C PHE A 100 5.30 3.01 0.67
N SER A 101 5.94 2.68 1.77
CA SER A 101 5.37 2.76 3.11
C SER A 101 6.23 3.66 3.99
N THR A 102 5.60 4.60 4.69
CA THR A 102 6.27 5.49 5.65
C THR A 102 6.23 4.96 7.08
N GLY A 103 5.73 3.75 7.28
CA GLY A 103 5.67 3.10 8.58
C GLY A 103 7.07 2.91 9.19
N LEU A 104 7.21 3.28 10.47
CA LEU A 104 8.44 3.11 11.25
C LEU A 104 8.66 1.64 11.63
N THR A 105 7.58 0.90 11.80
CA THR A 105 7.50 -0.49 12.22
C THR A 105 6.43 -1.23 11.42
N GLY A 106 6.25 -2.53 11.65
CA GLY A 106 5.16 -3.29 11.05
C GLY A 106 5.43 -3.72 9.62
N TYR A 107 6.69 -4.01 9.28
CA TYR A 107 7.02 -4.47 7.94
C TYR A 107 6.45 -5.86 7.64
N GLN A 108 6.32 -6.74 8.64
CA GLN A 108 5.75 -8.07 8.46
C GLN A 108 4.24 -7.98 8.20
N GLU A 109 3.53 -7.16 8.98
CA GLU A 109 2.12 -6.85 8.80
C GLU A 109 1.87 -6.24 7.41
N THR A 110 2.71 -5.27 7.01
CA THR A 110 2.63 -4.66 5.67
C THR A 110 2.80 -5.69 4.54
N MET A 111 3.80 -6.58 4.64
CA MET A 111 4.06 -7.59 3.62
C MET A 111 2.95 -8.64 3.53
N THR A 112 2.25 -8.91 4.62
CA THR A 112 1.17 -9.90 4.70
C THR A 112 -0.23 -9.29 4.54
N ASP A 113 -0.37 -7.96 4.49
CA ASP A 113 -1.64 -7.30 4.19
C ASP A 113 -2.05 -7.58 2.74
N PRO A 114 -3.21 -8.22 2.50
CA PRO A 114 -3.69 -8.53 1.15
C PRO A 114 -3.85 -7.29 0.26
N SER A 115 -4.05 -6.10 0.83
CA SER A 115 -4.15 -4.85 0.07
C SER A 115 -2.89 -4.51 -0.73
N PHE A 116 -1.74 -5.11 -0.40
CA PHE A 116 -0.50 -4.97 -1.18
C PHE A 116 -0.34 -6.03 -2.30
N ALA A 117 -1.35 -6.85 -2.58
CA ALA A 117 -1.28 -7.77 -3.71
C ALA A 117 -1.05 -7.02 -5.02
N GLY A 118 -0.13 -7.52 -5.85
CA GLY A 118 0.30 -6.84 -7.08
C GLY A 118 1.25 -5.66 -6.87
N GLN A 119 1.81 -5.46 -5.67
CA GLN A 119 2.70 -4.34 -5.35
C GLN A 119 4.06 -4.78 -4.84
N ILE A 120 5.10 -4.01 -5.18
CA ILE A 120 6.43 -4.02 -4.55
C ILE A 120 6.49 -2.86 -3.57
N VAL A 121 6.85 -3.13 -2.32
CA VAL A 121 6.81 -2.13 -1.24
C VAL A 121 8.20 -1.57 -0.96
N THR A 122 8.37 -0.25 -1.13
CA THR A 122 9.56 0.48 -0.70
C THR A 122 9.37 0.99 0.72
N PHE A 123 10.18 0.52 1.66
CA PHE A 123 10.17 1.01 3.03
C PHE A 123 11.06 2.25 3.14
N THR A 124 10.46 3.38 3.53
CA THR A 124 11.20 4.65 3.66
C THR A 124 12.01 4.75 4.93
N PHE A 125 11.64 3.98 5.97
CA PHE A 125 12.43 3.84 7.18
C PHE A 125 13.70 3.03 6.88
N PRO A 126 14.91 3.55 7.22
CA PRO A 126 16.15 2.96 6.73
C PRO A 126 16.47 1.59 7.33
N HIS A 127 16.15 1.37 8.61
CA HIS A 127 16.50 0.15 9.34
C HIS A 127 15.32 -0.82 9.45
N ILE A 128 15.38 -1.89 8.67
CA ILE A 128 14.34 -2.92 8.59
C ILE A 128 14.94 -4.26 9.04
N GLY A 129 14.14 -5.08 9.72
CA GLY A 129 14.53 -6.43 10.16
C GLY A 129 14.83 -6.56 11.65
N ASN A 130 14.96 -5.47 12.38
CA ASN A 130 15.31 -5.44 13.81
C ASN A 130 14.33 -6.19 14.74
N VAL A 131 13.06 -6.26 14.38
CA VAL A 131 12.04 -7.04 15.10
C VAL A 131 12.10 -8.53 14.74
N GLY A 132 12.72 -8.88 13.62
CA GLY A 132 12.63 -10.23 13.03
C GLY A 132 11.26 -10.49 12.45
N THR A 133 10.84 -11.74 12.48
CA THR A 133 9.49 -12.18 12.09
C THR A 133 8.96 -13.19 13.10
N ASN A 134 7.63 -13.30 13.20
CA ASN A 134 6.95 -14.22 14.10
C ASN A 134 5.54 -14.57 13.57
N ALA A 135 4.86 -15.53 14.20
CA ALA A 135 3.55 -15.99 13.76
C ALA A 135 2.40 -15.03 14.12
N GLU A 136 2.61 -14.12 15.08
CA GLU A 136 1.57 -13.22 15.58
C GLU A 136 1.39 -11.97 14.71
N ASP A 137 2.49 -11.47 14.10
CA ASP A 137 2.50 -10.25 13.28
C ASP A 137 2.10 -10.54 11.81
N MET A 138 1.24 -11.52 11.61
CA MET A 138 0.70 -11.90 10.30
C MET A 138 -0.72 -11.37 10.13
N GLU A 139 -0.93 -10.56 9.10
CA GLU A 139 -2.27 -10.06 8.74
C GLU A 139 -3.04 -10.99 7.79
N ALA A 140 -2.36 -11.99 7.23
CA ALA A 140 -2.97 -13.07 6.46
C ALA A 140 -2.15 -14.35 6.57
N THR A 141 -2.52 -15.41 5.83
CA THR A 141 -1.85 -16.71 5.86
C THR A 141 -0.50 -16.73 5.14
N GLN A 142 -0.24 -15.76 4.27
CA GLN A 142 0.95 -15.68 3.41
C GLN A 142 1.32 -14.22 3.14
N ILE A 143 2.46 -14.01 2.48
CA ILE A 143 2.85 -12.70 1.93
C ILE A 143 2.05 -12.44 0.65
N PHE A 144 1.48 -11.24 0.54
CA PHE A 144 0.78 -10.79 -0.67
C PHE A 144 1.59 -9.76 -1.47
N ALA A 145 2.45 -8.98 -0.81
CA ALA A 145 3.37 -8.09 -1.51
C ALA A 145 4.35 -8.90 -2.39
N ARG A 146 4.65 -8.40 -3.58
CA ARG A 146 5.48 -9.09 -4.58
C ARG A 146 6.98 -8.90 -4.40
N GLY A 147 7.39 -7.98 -3.54
CA GLY A 147 8.80 -7.70 -3.26
C GLY A 147 8.97 -6.58 -2.24
N MET A 148 10.20 -6.44 -1.77
CA MET A 148 10.58 -5.51 -0.71
C MET A 148 11.81 -4.71 -1.11
N VAL A 149 11.77 -3.39 -0.94
CA VAL A 149 12.90 -2.48 -1.18
C VAL A 149 13.26 -1.77 0.11
N THR A 150 14.53 -1.81 0.50
CA THR A 150 15.06 -1.17 1.72
C THR A 150 16.28 -0.31 1.41
N LYS A 151 16.51 0.71 2.25
CA LYS A 151 17.69 1.57 2.13
C LYS A 151 18.94 0.88 2.64
N GLU A 152 18.91 0.43 3.87
CA GLU A 152 20.04 -0.26 4.50
C GLU A 152 19.88 -1.78 4.38
N ASP A 153 20.95 -2.52 4.60
CA ASP A 153 20.87 -3.97 4.70
C ASP A 153 19.94 -4.38 5.84
N VAL A 154 19.24 -5.48 5.63
CA VAL A 154 18.35 -6.04 6.65
C VAL A 154 19.15 -6.36 7.91
N THR A 155 18.76 -5.75 9.02
CA THR A 155 19.44 -5.94 10.31
C THR A 155 19.13 -7.31 10.91
N SER A 156 20.09 -7.88 11.63
CA SER A 156 19.84 -9.04 12.47
C SER A 156 18.82 -8.70 13.55
N PRO A 157 17.86 -9.58 13.83
CA PRO A 157 16.84 -9.31 14.83
C PRO A 157 17.43 -9.20 16.23
N SER A 158 16.93 -8.25 17.02
CA SER A 158 17.28 -8.01 18.42
C SER A 158 16.06 -7.90 19.33
N ASN A 159 14.88 -8.24 18.84
CA ASN A 159 13.62 -8.23 19.58
C ASN A 159 13.30 -9.63 20.13
N TYR A 160 12.80 -9.72 21.38
CA TYR A 160 12.43 -10.98 22.03
C TYR A 160 11.33 -11.76 21.30
N ARG A 161 10.48 -11.09 20.49
CA ARG A 161 9.42 -11.73 19.71
C ARG A 161 9.93 -12.40 18.42
N SER A 162 11.21 -12.19 18.07
CA SER A 162 11.76 -12.76 16.85
C SER A 162 11.86 -14.28 16.92
N THR A 163 11.23 -14.96 15.98
CA THR A 163 11.39 -16.41 15.76
C THR A 163 12.27 -16.75 14.56
N ALA A 164 12.40 -15.80 13.61
CA ALA A 164 13.26 -15.94 12.45
C ALA A 164 13.73 -14.56 11.93
N PRO A 165 14.90 -14.48 11.26
CA PRO A 165 15.33 -13.30 10.52
C PRO A 165 14.43 -13.03 9.32
N LEU A 166 14.19 -11.75 8.99
CA LEU A 166 13.35 -11.31 7.87
C LEU A 166 13.78 -11.94 6.53
N GLY A 167 15.07 -11.94 6.22
CA GLY A 167 15.58 -12.52 4.96
C GLY A 167 15.31 -14.02 4.84
N SER A 168 15.40 -14.77 5.94
CA SER A 168 15.07 -16.21 5.96
C SER A 168 13.58 -16.44 5.74
N TRP A 169 12.73 -15.65 6.39
CA TRP A 169 11.29 -15.73 6.23
C TRP A 169 10.84 -15.40 4.80
N LEU A 170 11.35 -14.31 4.18
CA LEU A 170 11.08 -13.99 2.78
C LEU A 170 11.52 -15.11 1.84
N LYS A 171 12.70 -15.73 2.13
CA LYS A 171 13.20 -16.86 1.33
C LYS A 171 12.24 -18.05 1.37
N THR A 172 11.70 -18.40 2.53
CA THR A 172 10.72 -19.50 2.65
C THR A 172 9.42 -19.23 1.93
N GLN A 173 9.06 -17.94 1.78
CA GLN A 173 7.87 -17.50 1.07
C GLN A 173 8.10 -17.24 -0.43
N GLY A 174 9.31 -17.43 -0.93
CA GLY A 174 9.64 -17.23 -2.35
C GLY A 174 9.71 -15.75 -2.78
N ILE A 175 9.86 -14.82 -1.84
CA ILE A 175 9.84 -13.37 -2.10
C ILE A 175 11.26 -12.81 -2.15
N ALA A 176 11.57 -12.08 -3.22
CA ALA A 176 12.82 -11.33 -3.36
C ALA A 176 12.73 -9.97 -2.68
N GLY A 177 13.83 -9.55 -2.06
CA GLY A 177 14.05 -8.21 -1.57
C GLY A 177 15.34 -7.62 -2.11
N ILE A 178 15.44 -6.29 -2.11
CA ILE A 178 16.64 -5.54 -2.49
C ILE A 178 16.94 -4.46 -1.45
N SER A 179 18.19 -4.42 -0.97
CA SER A 179 18.71 -3.42 -0.04
C SER A 179 19.78 -2.55 -0.71
N GLY A 180 20.17 -1.45 -0.06
CA GLY A 180 21.17 -0.52 -0.60
C GLY A 180 20.61 0.44 -1.64
N VAL A 181 19.30 0.52 -1.79
CA VAL A 181 18.61 1.41 -2.74
C VAL A 181 18.43 2.80 -2.11
N ASP A 182 18.64 3.86 -2.89
CA ASP A 182 18.22 5.21 -2.47
C ASP A 182 16.67 5.31 -2.46
N THR A 183 16.09 4.84 -1.35
CA THR A 183 14.63 4.84 -1.16
C THR A 183 14.04 6.25 -1.16
N ARG A 184 14.82 7.28 -0.80
CA ARG A 184 14.36 8.68 -0.88
C ARG A 184 14.22 9.12 -2.34
N ALA A 185 15.23 8.88 -3.19
CA ALA A 185 15.14 9.19 -4.61
C ALA A 185 13.98 8.43 -5.26
N LEU A 186 13.80 7.16 -4.92
CA LEU A 186 12.71 6.32 -5.41
C LEU A 186 11.33 6.86 -4.99
N THR A 187 11.18 7.23 -3.72
CA THR A 187 9.92 7.81 -3.20
C THR A 187 9.60 9.17 -3.85
N LEU A 188 10.61 10.02 -4.06
CA LEU A 188 10.43 11.29 -4.77
C LEU A 188 9.97 11.05 -6.21
N ARG A 189 10.55 10.04 -6.89
CA ARG A 189 10.12 9.66 -8.24
C ARG A 189 8.65 9.20 -8.27
N ILE A 190 8.25 8.33 -7.34
CA ILE A 190 6.84 7.89 -7.22
C ILE A 190 5.93 9.10 -6.97
N ARG A 191 6.36 10.04 -6.12
CA ARG A 191 5.58 11.25 -5.82
C ARG A 191 5.40 12.15 -7.05
N ASP A 192 6.44 12.30 -7.85
CA ASP A 192 6.48 13.29 -8.92
C ASP A 192 5.98 12.76 -10.27
N LEU A 193 6.06 11.43 -10.50
CA LEU A 193 5.70 10.77 -11.76
C LEU A 193 4.57 9.73 -11.64
N GLY A 194 4.06 9.52 -10.43
CA GLY A 194 3.12 8.42 -10.15
C GLY A 194 3.84 7.11 -9.83
N ALA A 195 3.05 6.10 -9.47
CA ALA A 195 3.53 4.77 -9.10
C ALA A 195 3.91 3.96 -10.36
N PRO A 196 5.22 3.72 -10.64
CA PRO A 196 5.63 2.99 -11.83
C PRO A 196 5.47 1.48 -11.64
N ASN A 197 5.33 0.76 -12.74
CA ASN A 197 5.51 -0.68 -12.76
C ASN A 197 7.00 -1.03 -12.64
N ALA A 198 7.31 -2.10 -11.93
CA ALA A 198 8.68 -2.53 -11.65
C ALA A 198 8.81 -4.05 -11.50
N VAL A 199 10.04 -4.53 -11.58
CA VAL A 199 10.44 -5.91 -11.32
C VAL A 199 11.68 -5.89 -10.43
N ILE A 200 11.72 -6.72 -9.38
CA ILE A 200 12.96 -7.02 -8.64
C ILE A 200 13.55 -8.30 -9.23
N SER A 201 14.82 -8.26 -9.61
CA SER A 201 15.58 -9.44 -10.03
C SER A 201 16.74 -9.71 -9.06
N PHE A 202 16.74 -10.89 -8.47
CA PHE A 202 17.83 -11.43 -7.64
C PHE A 202 18.17 -12.83 -8.16
N PRO A 203 18.87 -12.92 -9.32
CA PRO A 203 19.13 -14.18 -9.99
C PRO A 203 20.21 -15.03 -9.29
N GLU A 204 20.12 -16.34 -9.42
CA GLU A 204 21.10 -17.27 -8.83
C GLU A 204 22.47 -17.16 -9.52
N ASP A 205 22.49 -16.98 -10.83
CA ASP A 205 23.69 -16.91 -11.67
C ASP A 205 24.33 -15.52 -11.73
N GLY A 206 23.71 -14.52 -11.09
CA GLY A 206 24.18 -13.12 -11.07
C GLY A 206 24.09 -12.39 -12.41
N LYS A 207 23.36 -12.93 -13.40
CA LYS A 207 23.18 -12.32 -14.71
C LYS A 207 21.87 -11.57 -14.80
N PHE A 208 21.90 -10.38 -15.41
CA PHE A 208 20.74 -9.51 -15.54
C PHE A 208 20.49 -9.19 -17.03
N ASP A 209 19.31 -9.58 -17.55
CA ASP A 209 18.81 -9.08 -18.81
C ASP A 209 17.91 -7.86 -18.55
N LEU A 210 18.54 -6.70 -18.41
CA LEU A 210 17.84 -5.46 -18.06
C LEU A 210 16.77 -5.06 -19.09
N LYS A 211 16.99 -5.38 -20.38
CA LYS A 211 16.01 -5.10 -21.45
C LYS A 211 14.77 -5.98 -21.30
N ALA A 212 14.96 -7.26 -21.05
CA ALA A 212 13.84 -8.18 -20.81
C ALA A 212 13.07 -7.80 -19.54
N LEU A 213 13.76 -7.43 -18.45
CA LEU A 213 13.15 -7.01 -17.19
C LEU A 213 12.34 -5.70 -17.35
N ALA A 214 12.88 -4.70 -18.07
CA ALA A 214 12.16 -3.47 -18.37
C ALA A 214 10.93 -3.73 -19.25
N ALA A 215 11.07 -4.58 -20.29
CA ALA A 215 9.95 -4.98 -21.14
C ALA A 215 8.87 -5.73 -20.34
N GLN A 216 9.26 -6.58 -19.40
CA GLN A 216 8.34 -7.28 -18.49
C GLN A 216 7.56 -6.30 -17.62
N ALA A 217 8.23 -5.32 -17.01
CA ALA A 217 7.59 -4.27 -16.22
C ALA A 217 6.65 -3.41 -17.08
N ALA A 218 7.07 -3.00 -18.28
CA ALA A 218 6.28 -2.17 -19.18
C ALA A 218 5.07 -2.91 -19.77
N GLY A 219 5.18 -4.23 -19.95
CA GLY A 219 4.11 -5.08 -20.51
C GLY A 219 2.97 -5.36 -19.53
N TRP A 220 3.11 -5.02 -18.25
CA TRP A 220 2.05 -5.19 -17.26
C TRP A 220 1.11 -3.98 -17.26
N ALA A 221 -0.21 -4.25 -17.34
CA ALA A 221 -1.21 -3.19 -17.45
C ALA A 221 -1.39 -2.35 -16.17
N GLY A 222 -0.80 -2.75 -15.06
CA GLY A 222 -0.99 -2.08 -13.75
C GLY A 222 -2.19 -2.64 -12.98
N LEU A 223 -2.54 -1.95 -11.88
CA LEU A 223 -3.66 -2.37 -11.00
C LEU A 223 -5.04 -1.97 -11.54
N GLU A 224 -5.10 -0.99 -12.45
CA GLU A 224 -6.36 -0.51 -13.01
C GLU A 224 -7.03 -1.61 -13.85
N GLY A 225 -8.30 -1.86 -13.59
CA GLY A 225 -9.08 -2.92 -14.21
C GLY A 225 -8.84 -4.33 -13.66
N LEU A 226 -7.94 -4.52 -12.67
CA LEU A 226 -7.68 -5.83 -12.08
C LEU A 226 -8.60 -6.10 -10.88
N ASP A 227 -9.30 -7.23 -10.91
CA ASP A 227 -10.04 -7.76 -9.77
C ASP A 227 -9.14 -8.67 -8.90
N LEU A 228 -8.32 -8.07 -8.06
CA LEU A 228 -7.45 -8.81 -7.15
C LEU A 228 -8.18 -9.26 -5.88
N ALA A 229 -9.31 -8.64 -5.51
CA ALA A 229 -10.07 -9.01 -4.34
C ALA A 229 -10.52 -10.48 -4.40
N LYS A 230 -10.93 -10.95 -5.57
CA LYS A 230 -11.32 -12.35 -5.79
C LYS A 230 -10.15 -13.33 -5.65
N GLU A 231 -8.93 -12.89 -5.95
CA GLU A 231 -7.72 -13.74 -5.87
C GLU A 231 -7.23 -13.93 -4.43
N VAL A 232 -7.47 -12.94 -3.56
CA VAL A 232 -6.98 -12.95 -2.17
C VAL A 232 -8.04 -13.37 -1.16
N SER A 233 -9.30 -13.41 -1.56
CA SER A 233 -10.45 -13.79 -0.74
C SER A 233 -10.38 -15.24 -0.28
N CYS A 234 -11.04 -15.55 0.84
CA CYS A 234 -11.29 -16.94 1.24
C CYS A 234 -12.16 -17.66 0.22
N THR A 235 -11.97 -18.98 0.10
CA THR A 235 -12.75 -19.83 -0.83
C THR A 235 -14.00 -20.43 -0.19
N GLN A 236 -14.06 -20.43 1.14
CA GLN A 236 -15.18 -20.97 1.93
C GLN A 236 -15.44 -20.09 3.14
N SER A 237 -16.69 -20.01 3.56
CA SER A 237 -17.07 -19.30 4.78
C SER A 237 -16.50 -19.99 6.03
N TYR A 238 -16.12 -19.20 7.00
CA TYR A 238 -15.59 -19.69 8.29
C TYR A 238 -15.92 -18.74 9.43
N GLU A 239 -15.86 -19.26 10.66
CA GLU A 239 -16.03 -18.49 11.88
C GLU A 239 -14.68 -17.95 12.36
N TRP A 240 -14.66 -16.71 12.81
CA TRP A 240 -13.48 -16.07 13.41
C TRP A 240 -13.69 -15.89 14.91
N THR A 241 -12.71 -16.32 15.73
CA THR A 241 -12.83 -16.31 17.19
C THR A 241 -11.75 -15.49 17.92
N GLY A 242 -10.64 -15.11 17.23
CA GLY A 242 -9.53 -14.39 17.87
C GLY A 242 -9.81 -12.90 18.03
N GLY A 243 -9.60 -12.36 19.22
CA GLY A 243 -9.59 -10.92 19.51
C GLY A 243 -8.24 -10.26 19.29
N THR A 244 -8.14 -8.97 19.63
CA THR A 244 -6.89 -8.20 19.56
C THR A 244 -5.84 -8.73 20.54
N TRP A 245 -4.57 -8.57 20.16
CA TRP A 245 -3.45 -8.99 20.98
C TRP A 245 -3.22 -8.05 22.19
N ASP A 246 -2.88 -8.61 23.33
CA ASP A 246 -2.39 -7.87 24.50
C ASP A 246 -1.13 -8.50 25.10
N TRP A 247 -0.40 -7.74 25.93
CA TRP A 247 0.87 -8.15 26.50
C TRP A 247 0.77 -9.33 27.49
N ALA A 248 -0.34 -9.45 28.18
CA ALA A 248 -0.48 -10.43 29.25
C ALA A 248 -0.96 -11.79 28.73
N ASN A 249 -1.82 -11.78 27.71
CA ASN A 249 -2.61 -12.94 27.31
C ASN A 249 -2.39 -13.34 25.83
N GLY A 250 -1.65 -12.54 25.03
CA GLY A 250 -1.57 -12.73 23.59
C GLY A 250 -2.89 -12.35 22.91
N PHE A 251 -3.39 -13.16 21.98
CA PHE A 251 -4.70 -12.93 21.38
C PHE A 251 -5.82 -13.37 22.31
N ALA A 252 -6.73 -12.43 22.60
CA ALA A 252 -7.89 -12.71 23.42
C ALA A 252 -8.85 -13.70 22.75
N GLU A 253 -9.44 -14.62 23.49
CA GLU A 253 -10.59 -15.38 23.01
C GLU A 253 -11.86 -14.54 23.22
N THR A 254 -12.74 -14.52 22.21
CA THR A 254 -13.99 -13.75 22.25
C THR A 254 -15.16 -14.70 22.02
N ASN A 255 -16.19 -14.54 22.84
CA ASN A 255 -17.36 -15.42 22.81
C ASN A 255 -18.65 -14.61 22.76
N GLY A 256 -19.45 -14.84 21.72
CA GLY A 256 -20.81 -14.32 21.60
C GLY A 256 -20.91 -12.83 21.29
N GLY A 257 -22.13 -12.34 21.17
CA GLY A 257 -22.45 -10.95 20.87
C GLY A 257 -23.23 -10.76 19.58
N LYS A 258 -23.08 -9.60 18.94
CA LYS A 258 -23.75 -9.28 17.67
C LYS A 258 -23.21 -10.15 16.55
N LYS A 259 -24.09 -10.75 15.75
CA LYS A 259 -23.72 -11.53 14.57
C LYS A 259 -23.31 -10.62 13.44
N VAL A 260 -22.05 -10.68 13.04
CA VAL A 260 -21.51 -9.90 11.93
C VAL A 260 -21.05 -10.84 10.81
N VAL A 261 -21.55 -10.62 9.60
CA VAL A 261 -20.98 -11.24 8.41
C VAL A 261 -19.96 -10.29 7.80
N ALA A 262 -18.71 -10.72 7.75
CA ALA A 262 -17.60 -10.01 7.12
C ALA A 262 -17.39 -10.55 5.70
N VAL A 263 -17.59 -9.69 4.69
CA VAL A 263 -17.30 -10.02 3.29
C VAL A 263 -15.80 -9.82 3.06
N ASP A 264 -15.11 -10.88 2.68
CA ASP A 264 -13.66 -10.93 2.54
C ASP A 264 -13.21 -10.52 1.14
N TYR A 265 -12.90 -9.25 0.95
CA TYR A 265 -12.23 -8.74 -0.25
C TYR A 265 -10.70 -8.76 -0.14
N GLY A 266 -10.16 -9.32 0.91
CA GLY A 266 -8.76 -9.33 1.32
C GLY A 266 -8.61 -8.81 2.75
N ALA A 267 -9.41 -9.38 3.66
CA ALA A 267 -9.50 -8.91 5.04
C ALA A 267 -8.20 -9.10 5.81
N LYS A 268 -7.68 -8.02 6.38
CA LYS A 268 -6.64 -8.10 7.40
C LYS A 268 -7.18 -8.79 8.64
N ARG A 269 -6.37 -9.66 9.23
CA ARG A 269 -6.74 -10.35 10.48
C ARG A 269 -7.06 -9.39 11.60
N ASN A 270 -6.36 -8.24 11.68
CA ASN A 270 -6.61 -7.28 12.74
C ASN A 270 -7.97 -6.59 12.64
N ILE A 271 -8.58 -6.52 11.46
CA ILE A 271 -9.99 -6.11 11.29
C ILE A 271 -10.91 -7.12 11.97
N LEU A 272 -10.73 -8.42 11.69
CA LEU A 272 -11.56 -9.47 12.27
C LEU A 272 -11.37 -9.54 13.80
N ARG A 273 -10.12 -9.38 14.27
CA ARG A 273 -9.79 -9.27 15.70
C ARG A 273 -10.49 -8.07 16.35
N SER A 274 -10.49 -6.92 15.68
CA SER A 274 -11.13 -5.70 16.19
C SER A 274 -12.66 -5.83 16.27
N LEU A 275 -13.29 -6.46 15.28
CA LEU A 275 -14.72 -6.79 15.32
C LEU A 275 -15.05 -7.73 16.49
N ALA A 276 -14.27 -8.80 16.65
CA ALA A 276 -14.44 -9.77 17.71
C ALA A 276 -14.25 -9.14 19.11
N SER A 277 -13.21 -8.29 19.27
CA SER A 277 -12.96 -7.55 20.52
C SER A 277 -14.01 -6.48 20.82
N ALA A 278 -14.70 -5.96 19.79
CA ALA A 278 -15.85 -5.07 19.96
C ALA A 278 -17.12 -5.81 20.39
N GLY A 279 -17.10 -7.14 20.52
CA GLY A 279 -18.23 -7.96 20.94
C GLY A 279 -19.03 -8.53 19.78
N CYS A 280 -18.40 -8.80 18.64
CA CYS A 280 -19.05 -9.44 17.50
C CYS A 280 -18.71 -10.93 17.42
N GLN A 281 -19.71 -11.73 17.05
CA GLN A 281 -19.51 -13.06 16.50
C GLN A 281 -19.36 -12.92 14.99
N VAL A 282 -18.16 -13.21 14.47
CA VAL A 282 -17.83 -12.90 13.08
C VAL A 282 -17.83 -14.16 12.22
N THR A 283 -18.69 -14.16 11.20
CA THR A 283 -18.67 -15.15 10.10
C THR A 283 -18.05 -14.48 8.88
N VAL A 284 -16.96 -15.01 8.38
CA VAL A 284 -16.29 -14.52 7.18
C VAL A 284 -16.81 -15.27 5.95
N VAL A 285 -17.19 -14.53 4.91
CA VAL A 285 -17.71 -15.09 3.66
C VAL A 285 -16.86 -14.63 2.47
N PRO A 286 -16.79 -15.40 1.37
CA PRO A 286 -16.02 -15.02 0.18
C PRO A 286 -16.48 -13.69 -0.43
N ALA A 287 -15.56 -13.01 -1.14
CA ALA A 287 -15.84 -11.76 -1.87
C ALA A 287 -17.04 -11.85 -2.82
N THR A 288 -17.27 -13.04 -3.40
CA THR A 288 -18.33 -13.30 -4.37
C THR A 288 -19.65 -13.74 -3.74
N ALA A 289 -19.77 -13.71 -2.40
CA ALA A 289 -21.01 -14.06 -1.70
C ALA A 289 -22.15 -13.13 -2.15
N THR A 290 -23.29 -13.71 -2.49
CA THR A 290 -24.50 -12.96 -2.85
C THR A 290 -25.18 -12.36 -1.62
N ALA A 291 -26.11 -11.43 -1.83
CA ALA A 291 -26.93 -10.93 -0.72
C ALA A 291 -27.68 -12.05 0.01
N GLU A 292 -28.17 -13.05 -0.71
CA GLU A 292 -28.84 -14.23 -0.13
C GLU A 292 -27.88 -15.04 0.74
N ASP A 293 -26.64 -15.29 0.26
CA ASP A 293 -25.62 -15.99 1.04
C ASP A 293 -25.29 -15.25 2.34
N ILE A 294 -25.15 -13.94 2.29
CA ILE A 294 -24.88 -13.08 3.45
C ILE A 294 -26.06 -13.12 4.42
N LEU A 295 -27.28 -12.85 3.95
CA LEU A 295 -28.48 -12.73 4.77
C LEU A 295 -28.92 -14.07 5.38
N ARG A 296 -28.54 -15.22 4.79
CA ARG A 296 -28.81 -16.57 5.34
C ARG A 296 -28.21 -16.74 6.73
N HIS A 297 -27.14 -16.04 7.06
CA HIS A 297 -26.53 -16.05 8.40
C HIS A 297 -27.31 -15.21 9.43
N GLN A 298 -28.38 -14.52 9.03
CA GLN A 298 -29.19 -13.64 9.88
C GLN A 298 -28.32 -12.63 10.65
N PRO A 299 -27.48 -11.83 9.95
CA PRO A 299 -26.57 -10.91 10.61
C PRO A 299 -27.28 -9.72 11.25
N ASP A 300 -26.81 -9.29 12.42
CA ASP A 300 -27.15 -7.99 13.02
C ASP A 300 -26.46 -6.84 12.25
N GLY A 301 -25.33 -7.11 11.61
CA GLY A 301 -24.60 -6.16 10.76
C GLY A 301 -23.71 -6.87 9.74
N VAL A 302 -23.38 -6.15 8.65
CA VAL A 302 -22.48 -6.62 7.61
C VAL A 302 -21.24 -5.73 7.56
N PHE A 303 -20.08 -6.36 7.51
CA PHE A 303 -18.81 -5.68 7.38
C PHE A 303 -18.21 -5.91 5.99
N LEU A 304 -17.76 -4.84 5.33
CA LEU A 304 -17.08 -4.89 4.03
C LEU A 304 -15.58 -4.63 4.24
N SER A 305 -14.77 -5.64 4.00
CA SER A 305 -13.34 -5.56 4.32
C SER A 305 -12.55 -4.65 3.38
N ASN A 306 -11.31 -4.37 3.77
CA ASN A 306 -10.27 -3.87 2.89
C ASN A 306 -9.94 -4.89 1.79
N GLY A 307 -9.13 -4.49 0.81
CA GLY A 307 -8.67 -5.39 -0.24
C GLY A 307 -7.88 -4.67 -1.33
N PRO A 308 -7.24 -5.43 -2.23
CA PRO A 308 -6.46 -4.94 -3.35
C PRO A 308 -7.29 -4.75 -4.62
N GLY A 309 -6.68 -4.12 -5.62
CA GLY A 309 -7.20 -4.03 -6.98
C GLY A 309 -8.05 -2.79 -7.25
N ASP A 310 -8.74 -2.84 -8.37
CA ASP A 310 -9.62 -1.75 -8.82
C ASP A 310 -11.04 -1.97 -8.28
N PRO A 311 -11.61 -1.01 -7.50
CA PRO A 311 -12.97 -1.12 -7.01
C PRO A 311 -14.00 -1.26 -8.13
N ALA A 312 -13.75 -0.69 -9.32
CA ALA A 312 -14.68 -0.81 -10.45
C ALA A 312 -14.75 -2.25 -11.00
N ALA A 313 -13.64 -2.99 -10.99
CA ALA A 313 -13.62 -4.39 -11.39
C ALA A 313 -14.35 -5.28 -10.36
N THR A 314 -14.11 -5.05 -9.07
CA THR A 314 -14.75 -5.77 -7.96
C THR A 314 -16.26 -5.45 -7.85
N ALA A 315 -16.67 -4.23 -8.24
CA ALA A 315 -18.06 -3.76 -8.15
C ALA A 315 -19.05 -4.64 -8.92
N ALA A 316 -18.61 -5.31 -9.98
CA ALA A 316 -19.50 -6.12 -10.83
C ALA A 316 -20.31 -7.17 -10.04
N TYR A 317 -19.72 -7.76 -9.02
CA TYR A 317 -20.40 -8.72 -8.14
C TYR A 317 -20.67 -8.18 -6.74
N ALA A 318 -19.83 -7.29 -6.22
CA ALA A 318 -19.97 -6.77 -4.88
C ALA A 318 -21.17 -5.79 -4.76
N VAL A 319 -21.36 -4.91 -5.74
CA VAL A 319 -22.44 -3.90 -5.69
C VAL A 319 -23.84 -4.51 -5.59
N PRO A 320 -24.24 -5.51 -6.40
CA PRO A 320 -25.54 -6.15 -6.24
C PRO A 320 -25.74 -6.78 -4.86
N ALA A 321 -24.69 -7.42 -4.30
CA ALA A 321 -24.74 -8.02 -2.97
C ALA A 321 -24.93 -6.93 -1.88
N ILE A 322 -24.15 -5.84 -1.93
CA ILE A 322 -24.24 -4.72 -0.98
C ILE A 322 -25.60 -4.06 -1.06
N GLN A 323 -26.14 -3.82 -2.28
CA GLN A 323 -27.47 -3.25 -2.46
C GLN A 323 -28.57 -4.13 -1.87
N GLY A 324 -28.45 -5.46 -2.02
CA GLY A 324 -29.38 -6.42 -1.41
C GLY A 324 -29.37 -6.34 0.12
N VAL A 325 -28.19 -6.20 0.74
CA VAL A 325 -28.04 -6.00 2.19
C VAL A 325 -28.63 -4.66 2.65
N ILE A 326 -28.37 -3.57 1.91
CA ILE A 326 -28.97 -2.24 2.19
C ILE A 326 -30.51 -2.32 2.14
N ASN A 327 -31.06 -2.98 1.12
CA ASN A 327 -32.51 -3.12 0.96
C ASN A 327 -33.14 -3.97 2.07
N ALA A 328 -32.39 -4.90 2.66
CA ALA A 328 -32.81 -5.67 3.83
C ALA A 328 -32.77 -4.87 5.13
N GLY A 329 -32.22 -3.64 5.12
CA GLY A 329 -32.14 -2.75 6.28
C GLY A 329 -31.09 -3.15 7.29
N VAL A 330 -30.15 -4.02 6.93
CA VAL A 330 -29.05 -4.46 7.79
C VAL A 330 -27.94 -3.40 7.83
N PRO A 331 -27.46 -2.98 9.01
CA PRO A 331 -26.36 -2.04 9.15
C PRO A 331 -25.08 -2.49 8.44
N ILE A 332 -24.38 -1.53 7.80
CA ILE A 332 -23.11 -1.83 7.10
C ILE A 332 -22.01 -0.90 7.58
N PHE A 333 -20.82 -1.47 7.82
CA PHE A 333 -19.55 -0.77 7.98
C PHE A 333 -18.54 -1.23 6.93
N GLY A 334 -17.88 -0.31 6.23
CA GLY A 334 -16.88 -0.62 5.20
C GLY A 334 -15.54 0.07 5.45
N ILE A 335 -14.43 -0.63 5.15
CA ILE A 335 -13.06 -0.13 5.28
C ILE A 335 -12.34 -0.24 3.94
N CYS A 336 -11.66 0.83 3.52
CA CYS A 336 -10.77 0.92 2.37
C CYS A 336 -11.49 0.47 1.07
N LEU A 337 -11.22 -0.69 0.50
CA LEU A 337 -11.97 -1.21 -0.64
C LEU A 337 -13.47 -1.34 -0.32
N GLY A 338 -13.83 -1.78 0.88
CA GLY A 338 -15.22 -1.85 1.33
C GLY A 338 -15.91 -0.49 1.39
N HIS A 339 -15.18 0.60 1.70
CA HIS A 339 -15.68 1.96 1.61
C HIS A 339 -15.98 2.34 0.15
N GLN A 340 -15.06 2.06 -0.77
CA GLN A 340 -15.22 2.36 -2.19
C GLN A 340 -16.39 1.60 -2.82
N LEU A 341 -16.53 0.31 -2.47
CA LEU A 341 -17.64 -0.53 -2.93
C LEU A 341 -18.99 -0.10 -2.36
N LEU A 342 -19.03 0.31 -1.07
CA LEU A 342 -20.25 0.86 -0.46
C LEU A 342 -20.64 2.17 -1.13
N ALA A 343 -19.70 3.07 -1.38
CA ALA A 343 -19.94 4.32 -2.09
C ALA A 343 -20.50 4.04 -3.50
N THR A 344 -19.93 3.08 -4.22
CA THR A 344 -20.41 2.67 -5.54
C THR A 344 -21.82 2.07 -5.49
N ALA A 345 -22.11 1.24 -4.49
CA ALA A 345 -23.44 0.65 -4.28
C ALA A 345 -24.51 1.71 -3.96
N LEU A 346 -24.10 2.83 -3.34
CA LEU A 346 -24.95 3.99 -3.10
C LEU A 346 -25.11 4.87 -4.33
N GLY A 347 -24.32 4.68 -5.40
CA GLY A 347 -24.42 5.42 -6.67
C GLY A 347 -23.28 6.42 -6.92
N ALA A 348 -22.27 6.46 -6.07
CA ALA A 348 -21.07 7.28 -6.27
C ALA A 348 -20.08 6.62 -7.24
N LYS A 349 -19.05 7.38 -7.61
CA LYS A 349 -17.95 6.94 -8.48
C LYS A 349 -16.65 6.92 -7.71
N THR A 350 -15.70 6.11 -8.17
CA THR A 350 -14.33 6.09 -7.71
C THR A 350 -13.38 6.55 -8.82
N TYR A 351 -12.19 7.00 -8.42
CA TYR A 351 -11.13 7.39 -9.35
C TYR A 351 -9.77 6.96 -8.81
N LYS A 352 -8.80 6.75 -9.71
CA LYS A 352 -7.43 6.42 -9.33
C LYS A 352 -6.69 7.70 -8.92
N LEU A 353 -6.04 7.66 -7.77
CA LEU A 353 -5.12 8.70 -7.31
C LEU A 353 -3.78 8.57 -8.06
N GLU A 354 -3.13 9.69 -8.39
CA GLU A 354 -1.84 9.68 -9.07
C GLU A 354 -0.76 8.90 -8.31
N ARG A 355 -0.74 8.99 -6.98
CA ARG A 355 0.26 8.34 -6.11
C ARG A 355 -0.32 7.53 -4.96
N GLY A 356 -1.62 7.63 -4.71
CA GLY A 356 -2.30 6.99 -3.58
C GLY A 356 -1.85 7.51 -2.21
N HIS A 357 -2.54 7.06 -1.15
CA HIS A 357 -2.16 7.32 0.23
C HIS A 357 -1.58 6.06 0.86
N ARG A 358 -0.36 6.15 1.39
CA ARG A 358 0.32 5.01 2.01
C ARG A 358 1.18 5.47 3.19
N GLY A 359 1.03 4.76 4.31
CA GLY A 359 1.75 5.03 5.55
C GLY A 359 0.86 5.15 6.76
N ALA A 360 1.47 5.31 7.93
CA ALA A 360 0.81 5.31 9.23
C ALA A 360 0.76 6.71 9.88
N ASN A 361 0.89 7.77 9.09
CA ASN A 361 0.98 9.15 9.56
C ASN A 361 0.08 10.10 8.76
N GLN A 362 -1.06 9.62 8.31
CA GLN A 362 -1.99 10.36 7.46
C GLN A 362 -3.02 11.09 8.34
N PRO A 363 -3.01 12.44 8.38
CA PRO A 363 -3.97 13.19 9.17
C PRO A 363 -5.31 13.28 8.44
N VAL A 364 -6.37 12.84 9.10
CA VAL A 364 -7.74 12.87 8.63
C VAL A 364 -8.60 13.67 9.58
N LYS A 365 -9.45 14.55 9.05
CA LYS A 365 -10.39 15.33 9.85
C LYS A 365 -11.77 14.68 9.84
N ASP A 366 -12.28 14.34 11.02
CA ASP A 366 -13.70 14.03 11.21
C ASP A 366 -14.51 15.35 11.17
N LEU A 367 -15.36 15.50 10.17
CA LEU A 367 -16.16 16.71 9.95
C LEU A 367 -17.30 16.87 10.97
N ARG A 368 -17.69 15.79 11.64
CA ARG A 368 -18.77 15.80 12.65
C ARG A 368 -18.26 16.31 14.01
N SER A 369 -17.12 15.78 14.44
CA SER A 369 -16.52 16.17 15.72
C SER A 369 -15.52 17.32 15.61
N GLY A 370 -15.02 17.60 14.40
CA GLY A 370 -13.93 18.54 14.15
C GLY A 370 -12.55 18.04 14.56
N LYS A 371 -12.43 16.83 15.09
CA LYS A 371 -11.16 16.23 15.51
C LYS A 371 -10.30 15.84 14.31
N VAL A 372 -8.99 15.87 14.52
CA VAL A 372 -8.00 15.31 13.59
C VAL A 372 -7.48 14.02 14.20
N GLU A 373 -7.51 12.96 13.41
CA GLU A 373 -7.01 11.64 13.74
C GLU A 373 -5.81 11.32 12.86
N ILE A 374 -4.79 10.68 13.41
CA ILE A 374 -3.70 10.15 12.62
C ILE A 374 -4.06 8.72 12.23
N THR A 375 -4.00 8.45 10.93
CA THR A 375 -4.51 7.21 10.37
C THR A 375 -3.45 6.43 9.61
N SER A 376 -3.67 5.12 9.53
CA SER A 376 -2.94 4.23 8.62
C SER A 376 -3.70 4.11 7.31
N GLN A 377 -3.01 4.23 6.19
CA GLN A 377 -3.61 4.18 4.86
C GLN A 377 -2.78 3.34 3.90
N ASN A 378 -3.47 2.63 3.01
CA ASN A 378 -2.89 1.94 1.87
C ASN A 378 -3.95 1.81 0.77
N HIS A 379 -4.11 2.86 -0.04
CA HIS A 379 -5.05 2.82 -1.16
C HIS A 379 -4.56 3.66 -2.34
N GLY A 380 -4.88 3.20 -3.56
CA GLY A 380 -4.60 3.89 -4.82
C GLY A 380 -5.83 4.50 -5.47
N PHE A 381 -7.02 4.26 -4.91
CA PHE A 381 -8.29 4.78 -5.41
C PHE A 381 -9.00 5.55 -4.30
N ALA A 382 -9.85 6.50 -4.67
CA ALA A 382 -10.67 7.29 -3.76
C ALA A 382 -12.10 7.47 -4.30
N VAL A 383 -13.04 7.82 -3.41
CA VAL A 383 -14.41 8.15 -3.78
C VAL A 383 -14.47 9.60 -4.30
N ASP A 384 -15.09 9.80 -5.47
CA ASP A 384 -15.36 11.14 -5.99
C ASP A 384 -16.52 11.77 -5.22
N GLU A 385 -16.21 12.69 -4.33
CA GLU A 385 -17.16 13.40 -3.49
C GLU A 385 -18.27 14.08 -4.30
N LYS A 386 -17.93 14.61 -5.49
CA LYS A 386 -18.91 15.30 -6.36
C LYS A 386 -19.95 14.36 -6.94
N SER A 387 -19.70 13.07 -6.92
CA SER A 387 -20.62 12.03 -7.42
C SER A 387 -21.55 11.48 -6.35
N LEU A 388 -21.42 11.90 -5.08
CA LEU A 388 -22.25 11.40 -3.98
C LEU A 388 -23.71 11.78 -4.19
N PRO A 389 -24.65 10.81 -4.09
CA PRO A 389 -26.07 11.10 -4.22
C PRO A 389 -26.64 11.77 -2.97
N ALA A 390 -27.85 12.35 -3.11
CA ALA A 390 -28.56 12.93 -1.99
C ALA A 390 -28.76 11.91 -0.84
N GLY A 391 -28.54 12.35 0.41
CA GLY A 391 -28.65 11.51 1.60
C GLY A 391 -27.38 10.73 1.95
N VAL A 392 -26.31 10.88 1.18
CA VAL A 392 -24.97 10.42 1.53
C VAL A 392 -24.12 11.60 1.96
N GLU A 393 -23.57 11.54 3.16
CA GLU A 393 -22.79 12.60 3.79
C GLU A 393 -21.30 12.26 3.75
N VAL A 394 -20.43 13.24 3.46
CA VAL A 394 -19.00 13.15 3.71
C VAL A 394 -18.76 13.28 5.22
N THR A 395 -18.06 12.33 5.80
CA THR A 395 -17.79 12.32 7.25
C THR A 395 -16.33 12.62 7.59
N HIS A 396 -15.42 12.27 6.71
CA HIS A 396 -13.99 12.43 6.93
C HIS A 396 -13.28 12.92 5.66
N VAL A 397 -12.24 13.74 5.81
CA VAL A 397 -11.44 14.28 4.70
C VAL A 397 -9.95 14.23 5.05
N SER A 398 -9.13 13.92 4.06
CA SER A 398 -7.67 14.02 4.16
C SER A 398 -7.24 15.47 4.34
N LEU A 399 -6.33 15.74 5.28
CA LEU A 399 -5.73 17.07 5.42
C LEU A 399 -4.55 17.32 4.48
N PHE A 400 -4.11 16.30 3.74
CA PHE A 400 -3.04 16.47 2.76
C PHE A 400 -3.55 16.99 1.42
N ASP A 401 -4.70 16.50 0.94
CA ASP A 401 -5.20 16.82 -0.40
C ASP A 401 -6.71 17.05 -0.48
N GLY A 402 -7.43 16.93 0.65
CA GLY A 402 -8.87 17.11 0.73
C GLY A 402 -9.70 15.97 0.13
N SER A 403 -9.09 14.83 -0.21
CA SER A 403 -9.82 13.66 -0.71
C SER A 403 -10.80 13.11 0.33
N ASN A 404 -11.83 12.43 -0.15
CA ASN A 404 -12.83 11.78 0.71
C ASN A 404 -12.20 10.62 1.47
N GLU A 405 -12.35 10.64 2.78
CA GLU A 405 -11.84 9.63 3.70
C GLU A 405 -12.95 8.92 4.48
N GLY A 406 -14.22 9.27 4.23
CA GLY A 406 -15.33 8.58 4.85
C GLY A 406 -16.69 9.15 4.44
N ILE A 407 -17.68 8.26 4.40
CA ILE A 407 -19.06 8.58 4.11
C ILE A 407 -20.02 7.94 5.09
N ALA A 408 -21.24 8.48 5.18
CA ALA A 408 -22.35 7.84 5.86
C ALA A 408 -23.66 8.10 5.13
N ALA A 409 -24.59 7.15 5.22
CA ALA A 409 -25.99 7.33 4.85
C ALA A 409 -26.86 6.87 6.04
N PRO A 410 -27.16 7.77 7.00
CA PRO A 410 -27.81 7.41 8.27
C PRO A 410 -29.19 6.75 8.08
N ALA A 411 -29.96 7.21 7.11
CA ALA A 411 -31.28 6.63 6.79
C ALA A 411 -31.21 5.16 6.34
N LYS A 412 -30.04 4.74 5.83
CA LYS A 412 -29.76 3.36 5.40
C LYS A 412 -28.95 2.58 6.43
N LYS A 413 -28.61 3.18 7.58
CA LYS A 413 -27.77 2.61 8.64
C LYS A 413 -26.40 2.14 8.11
N VAL A 414 -25.76 2.93 7.25
CA VAL A 414 -24.44 2.57 6.70
C VAL A 414 -23.44 3.69 6.90
N PHE A 415 -22.17 3.32 7.14
CA PHE A 415 -21.03 4.22 7.13
C PHE A 415 -19.75 3.49 6.72
N SER A 416 -18.76 4.24 6.29
CA SER A 416 -17.46 3.66 5.92
C SER A 416 -16.34 4.68 5.99
N VAL A 417 -15.10 4.19 6.08
CA VAL A 417 -13.88 4.98 6.07
C VAL A 417 -12.88 4.42 5.08
N GLN A 418 -12.10 5.31 4.45
CA GLN A 418 -11.10 4.94 3.47
C GLN A 418 -9.82 4.41 4.12
N TYR A 419 -9.48 4.93 5.29
CA TYR A 419 -8.32 4.55 6.09
C TYR A 419 -8.57 3.28 6.93
N HIS A 420 -7.52 2.81 7.63
CA HIS A 420 -7.51 1.57 8.39
C HIS A 420 -7.61 1.82 9.92
N PRO A 421 -8.81 1.83 10.52
CA PRO A 421 -9.00 2.06 11.96
C PRO A 421 -8.48 0.90 12.83
N GLU A 422 -8.26 -0.27 12.23
CA GLU A 422 -7.65 -1.43 12.88
C GLU A 422 -6.14 -1.28 13.05
N ALA A 423 -5.51 -0.29 12.41
CA ALA A 423 -4.06 -0.13 12.38
C ALA A 423 -3.32 -1.39 11.88
N SER A 424 -2.34 -1.88 12.62
CA SER A 424 -1.56 -3.09 12.35
C SER A 424 -0.93 -3.12 10.94
N PRO A 425 0.10 -2.27 10.69
CA PRO A 425 0.67 -1.30 11.63
C PRO A 425 -0.05 0.05 11.63
N GLY A 426 0.14 0.83 12.68
CA GLY A 426 -0.27 2.22 12.72
C GLY A 426 -0.90 2.67 14.03
N PRO A 427 -1.38 3.92 14.08
CA PRO A 427 -2.07 4.49 15.22
C PRO A 427 -3.48 3.93 15.37
N SER A 428 -3.98 3.93 16.60
CA SER A 428 -5.30 3.39 16.97
C SER A 428 -6.34 4.48 17.27
N ASP A 429 -6.10 5.73 16.84
CA ASP A 429 -6.96 6.89 17.13
C ASP A 429 -8.43 6.65 16.74
N SER A 430 -8.65 5.94 15.66
CA SER A 430 -9.97 5.67 15.08
C SER A 430 -10.56 4.29 15.43
N SER A 431 -9.94 3.54 16.34
CA SER A 431 -10.42 2.20 16.75
C SER A 431 -11.85 2.19 17.30
N TYR A 432 -12.33 3.33 17.82
CA TYR A 432 -13.71 3.50 18.31
C TYR A 432 -14.78 3.24 17.23
N LEU A 433 -14.43 3.25 15.95
CA LEU A 433 -15.37 3.00 14.85
C LEU A 433 -15.95 1.57 14.89
N PHE A 434 -15.21 0.60 15.38
CA PHE A 434 -15.72 -0.76 15.60
C PHE A 434 -16.83 -0.78 16.66
N LYS A 435 -16.66 -0.05 17.76
CA LYS A 435 -17.71 0.12 18.79
C LYS A 435 -18.92 0.86 18.22
N ARG A 436 -18.69 1.92 17.44
CA ARG A 436 -19.77 2.65 16.76
C ARG A 436 -20.56 1.73 15.83
N PHE A 437 -19.92 0.77 15.16
CA PHE A 437 -20.63 -0.21 14.34
C PHE A 437 -21.52 -1.11 15.19
N VAL A 438 -21.05 -1.58 16.36
CA VAL A 438 -21.87 -2.36 17.30
C VAL A 438 -23.07 -1.55 17.81
N GLU A 439 -22.87 -0.27 18.14
CA GLU A 439 -23.95 0.63 18.55
C GLU A 439 -25.01 0.85 17.44
N LEU A 440 -24.59 0.84 16.18
CA LEU A 440 -25.49 0.99 15.02
C LEU A 440 -26.42 -0.23 14.84
N MET A 441 -26.00 -1.39 15.29
CA MET A 441 -26.77 -2.64 15.26
C MET A 441 -27.85 -2.71 16.35
N GLY A 442 -27.83 -1.83 17.33
CA GLY A 442 -28.83 -1.71 18.42
C GLY A 442 -28.51 -2.53 19.67
#